data_13bb5bea395e463c7000ab52db3834d1
#
_entry.id   13bb5bea395e463c7000ab52db3834d1
#
_cell.length_a   1.000
_cell.length_b   1.000
_cell.length_c   1.000
_cell.angle_alpha   90.00
_cell.angle_beta   90.00
_cell.angle_gamma   90.00
#
_symmetry.space_group_name_H-M   'P 1'
#
loop_
_entity.id
_entity.type
_entity.pdbx_description
1 polymer ?
#
loop_
_entity_poly.entity_id
_entity_poly.type
_entity_poly.pdbx_seq_one_letter_code
_entity_poly.pdbx_strand_id
1 'polypeptide(L)'
;VSVRTNWVLHTAGVEAPKLLLDVRPTAVTICRKDVLTAKPADTFLSVYRKMIEHGFRSIPVVDDEGRLLGVPSIQDMAQLFLPAEAGTQAGNRAVPTSLQNIVAALGGTLAGDTTGADKVQEFVLVVAASSVETSRQRAMQFKSRDVALVTGDRPEIHALAIELGARCLIITGGFKPWDSILDQAKAKGVAIMFAP
;
A
#
# COMPACT_ATOMS: atom_id res chain seq x y z
N VAL A 1 -13.93 -42.51 33.26
CA VAL A 1 -15.20 -42.38 33.96
C VAL A 1 -15.73 -43.76 34.23
N SER A 2 -16.24 -44.04 35.46
CA SER A 2 -16.80 -45.36 35.79
C SER A 2 -18.12 -45.61 35.05
N VAL A 3 -18.50 -46.92 34.88
CA VAL A 3 -19.75 -47.27 34.22
C VAL A 3 -20.96 -46.61 34.91
N ARG A 4 -20.93 -46.57 36.24
CA ARG A 4 -22.01 -45.90 37.03
C ARG A 4 -22.05 -44.38 36.75
N THR A 5 -20.90 -43.71 36.69
CA THR A 5 -20.81 -42.28 36.41
C THR A 5 -21.31 -41.98 35.00
N ASN A 6 -20.96 -42.81 34.02
CA ASN A 6 -21.46 -42.64 32.63
C ASN A 6 -23.01 -42.80 32.59
N TRP A 7 -23.55 -43.78 33.30
CA TRP A 7 -24.98 -43.94 33.33
C TRP A 7 -25.70 -42.73 33.95
N VAL A 8 -25.21 -42.18 35.07
CA VAL A 8 -25.75 -40.97 35.70
C VAL A 8 -25.67 -39.76 34.75
N LEU A 9 -24.54 -39.53 34.11
CA LEU A 9 -24.34 -38.43 33.17
C LEU A 9 -25.28 -38.56 31.98
N HIS A 10 -25.40 -39.74 31.41
CA HIS A 10 -26.33 -40.02 30.31
C HIS A 10 -27.79 -39.76 30.73
N THR A 11 -28.20 -40.25 31.91
CA THR A 11 -29.52 -40.02 32.43
C THR A 11 -29.83 -38.55 32.69
N ALA A 12 -28.83 -37.80 33.08
CA ALA A 12 -28.92 -36.35 33.31
C ALA A 12 -28.77 -35.51 32.00
N GLY A 13 -28.56 -36.14 30.83
CA GLY A 13 -28.37 -35.42 29.58
C GLY A 13 -27.02 -34.62 29.50
N VAL A 14 -26.04 -34.99 30.32
CA VAL A 14 -24.75 -34.33 30.41
C VAL A 14 -23.67 -35.20 29.74
N GLU A 15 -22.85 -34.61 28.87
CA GLU A 15 -21.74 -35.30 28.26
C GLU A 15 -20.67 -35.68 29.31
N ALA A 16 -20.06 -36.85 29.13
CA ALA A 16 -18.96 -37.27 29.98
C ALA A 16 -17.75 -36.34 29.82
N PRO A 17 -17.10 -35.92 30.90
CA PRO A 17 -15.93 -35.06 30.83
C PRO A 17 -14.80 -35.76 30.05
N LYS A 18 -14.15 -35.02 29.15
CA LYS A 18 -13.02 -35.50 28.38
C LYS A 18 -11.80 -35.63 29.27
N LEU A 19 -11.12 -36.77 29.17
CA LEU A 19 -9.81 -36.95 29.81
C LEU A 19 -8.77 -36.08 29.09
N LEU A 20 -8.22 -35.10 29.76
CA LEU A 20 -7.09 -34.33 29.27
C LEU A 20 -5.81 -34.97 29.78
N LEU A 21 -5.01 -35.51 28.87
CA LEU A 21 -3.71 -36.11 29.20
C LEU A 21 -2.64 -35.06 29.49
N ASP A 22 -2.84 -33.84 29.01
CA ASP A 22 -1.94 -32.71 29.24
C ASP A 22 -2.79 -31.45 29.49
N VAL A 23 -2.56 -30.78 30.60
CA VAL A 23 -3.26 -29.54 30.98
C VAL A 23 -2.41 -28.28 30.75
N ARG A 24 -1.23 -28.44 30.15
CA ARG A 24 -0.40 -27.28 29.82
C ARG A 24 -1.08 -26.44 28.75
N PRO A 25 -1.08 -25.11 28.88
CA PRO A 25 -1.63 -24.26 27.86
C PRO A 25 -0.84 -24.42 26.55
N THR A 26 -1.57 -24.66 25.47
CA THR A 26 -0.98 -24.70 24.14
C THR A 26 -1.23 -23.37 23.42
N ALA A 27 -0.43 -23.05 22.41
CA ALA A 27 -0.65 -21.85 21.61
C ALA A 27 -2.07 -21.78 21.06
N VAL A 28 -2.63 -22.91 20.64
CA VAL A 28 -4.02 -23.01 20.11
C VAL A 28 -5.08 -22.64 21.16
N THR A 29 -4.82 -22.92 22.44
CA THR A 29 -5.78 -22.64 23.53
C THR A 29 -5.76 -21.20 24.02
N ILE A 30 -4.63 -20.50 23.84
CA ILE A 30 -4.44 -19.12 24.33
C ILE A 30 -4.38 -18.09 23.21
N CYS A 31 -4.19 -18.49 21.94
CA CYS A 31 -4.12 -17.56 20.82
C CYS A 31 -5.49 -16.97 20.50
N ARG A 32 -5.48 -15.75 20.03
CA ARG A 32 -6.65 -15.13 19.38
C ARG A 32 -6.90 -15.81 18.05
N LYS A 33 -8.15 -16.18 17.79
CA LYS A 33 -8.56 -16.81 16.50
C LYS A 33 -9.05 -15.77 15.51
N ASP A 34 -9.69 -14.71 15.98
CA ASP A 34 -10.14 -13.59 15.14
C ASP A 34 -9.01 -12.57 15.03
N VAL A 35 -8.15 -12.77 14.04
CA VAL A 35 -7.00 -11.89 13.79
C VAL A 35 -7.30 -11.04 12.58
N LEU A 36 -7.25 -9.72 12.74
CA LEU A 36 -7.30 -8.80 11.62
C LEU A 36 -6.01 -8.95 10.81
N THR A 37 -6.16 -9.18 9.51
CA THR A 37 -5.03 -9.38 8.60
C THR A 37 -5.02 -8.32 7.51
N ALA A 38 -3.87 -8.17 6.85
CA ALA A 38 -3.68 -7.37 5.65
C ALA A 38 -3.27 -8.29 4.49
N LYS A 39 -3.43 -7.80 3.27
CA LYS A 39 -2.99 -8.44 2.03
C LYS A 39 -1.76 -7.73 1.47
N PRO A 40 -0.92 -8.40 0.66
CA PRO A 40 0.23 -7.76 -0.01
C PRO A 40 -0.15 -6.56 -0.89
N ALA A 41 -1.37 -6.55 -1.43
CA ALA A 41 -1.89 -5.46 -2.24
C ALA A 41 -2.43 -4.27 -1.42
N ASP A 42 -2.61 -4.42 -0.10
CA ASP A 42 -3.05 -3.32 0.76
C ASP A 42 -1.97 -2.23 0.80
N THR A 43 -2.40 -0.97 0.71
CA THR A 43 -1.46 0.14 0.83
C THR A 43 -0.98 0.29 2.27
N PHE A 44 0.26 0.77 2.42
CA PHE A 44 0.82 1.12 3.72
C PHE A 44 -0.12 1.98 4.58
N LEU A 45 -0.74 3.01 3.97
CA LEU A 45 -1.66 3.90 4.67
C LEU A 45 -2.92 3.17 5.14
N SER A 46 -3.46 2.24 4.33
CA SER A 46 -4.64 1.47 4.72
C SER A 46 -4.34 0.54 5.89
N VAL A 47 -3.17 -0.12 5.87
CA VAL A 47 -2.71 -0.99 6.95
C VAL A 47 -2.47 -0.19 8.24
N TYR A 48 -1.81 0.96 8.13
CA TYR A 48 -1.59 1.86 9.27
C TYR A 48 -2.91 2.33 9.89
N ARG A 49 -3.88 2.74 9.07
CA ARG A 49 -5.22 3.14 9.56
C ARG A 49 -5.92 2.00 10.31
N LYS A 50 -5.90 0.78 9.76
CA LYS A 50 -6.42 -0.42 10.44
C LYS A 50 -5.75 -0.63 11.81
N MET A 51 -4.42 -0.46 11.90
CA MET A 51 -3.70 -0.59 13.18
C MET A 51 -4.17 0.44 14.21
N ILE A 52 -4.28 1.72 13.83
CA ILE A 52 -4.70 2.80 14.74
C ILE A 52 -6.15 2.61 15.17
N GLU A 53 -7.05 2.33 14.25
CA GLU A 53 -8.48 2.15 14.52
C GLU A 53 -8.75 1.03 15.53
N HIS A 54 -7.99 -0.06 15.46
CA HIS A 54 -8.16 -1.22 16.34
C HIS A 54 -7.16 -1.28 17.50
N GLY A 55 -6.28 -0.28 17.65
CA GLY A 55 -5.28 -0.23 18.71
C GLY A 55 -4.19 -1.30 18.60
N PHE A 56 -3.92 -1.80 17.39
CA PHE A 56 -2.88 -2.80 17.15
C PHE A 56 -1.54 -2.14 16.85
N ARG A 57 -0.45 -2.79 17.30
CA ARG A 57 0.92 -2.36 17.00
C ARG A 57 1.54 -3.10 15.83
N SER A 58 0.91 -4.18 15.38
CA SER A 58 1.33 -5.00 14.24
C SER A 58 0.11 -5.71 13.65
N ILE A 59 0.17 -6.04 12.36
CA ILE A 59 -0.88 -6.77 11.64
C ILE A 59 -0.21 -7.86 10.80
N PRO A 60 -0.67 -9.13 10.85
CA PRO A 60 -0.21 -10.17 9.95
C PRO A 60 -0.61 -9.88 8.51
N VAL A 61 0.35 -10.02 7.59
CA VAL A 61 0.10 -10.00 6.14
C VAL A 61 0.01 -11.43 5.67
N VAL A 62 -1.09 -11.77 5.01
CA VAL A 62 -1.36 -13.11 4.51
C VAL A 62 -1.63 -13.10 3.00
N ASP A 63 -1.27 -14.19 2.32
CA ASP A 63 -1.61 -14.40 0.91
C ASP A 63 -3.09 -14.78 0.72
N ASP A 64 -3.48 -15.11 -0.50
CA ASP A 64 -4.87 -15.47 -0.83
C ASP A 64 -5.28 -16.82 -0.26
N GLU A 65 -4.32 -17.70 0.03
CA GLU A 65 -4.52 -18.98 0.70
C GLU A 65 -4.50 -18.86 2.24
N GLY A 66 -4.31 -17.65 2.78
CA GLY A 66 -4.27 -17.38 4.23
C GLY A 66 -2.93 -17.71 4.89
N ARG A 67 -1.85 -17.94 4.11
CA ARG A 67 -0.52 -18.23 4.67
C ARG A 67 0.16 -16.92 5.10
N LEU A 68 0.82 -16.95 6.23
CA LEU A 68 1.53 -15.80 6.78
C LEU A 68 2.76 -15.46 5.91
N LEU A 69 2.81 -14.23 5.42
CA LEU A 69 3.94 -13.67 4.67
C LEU A 69 4.85 -12.82 5.55
N GLY A 70 4.29 -12.14 6.55
CA GLY A 70 5.05 -11.29 7.47
C GLY A 70 4.15 -10.60 8.48
N VAL A 71 4.76 -9.91 9.44
CA VAL A 71 4.03 -9.18 10.50
C VAL A 71 4.66 -7.80 10.67
N PRO A 72 4.36 -6.84 9.78
CA PRO A 72 4.85 -5.48 9.93
C PRO A 72 4.32 -4.82 11.20
N SER A 73 5.18 -4.09 11.88
CA SER A 73 4.86 -3.27 13.03
C SER A 73 4.82 -1.78 12.67
N ILE A 74 4.24 -0.95 13.55
CA ILE A 74 4.31 0.52 13.42
C ILE A 74 5.77 0.99 13.38
N GLN A 75 6.67 0.32 14.09
CA GLN A 75 8.09 0.66 14.10
C GLN A 75 8.74 0.38 12.74
N ASP A 76 8.44 -0.76 12.11
CA ASP A 76 8.93 -1.08 10.76
C ASP A 76 8.43 -0.04 9.75
N MET A 77 7.18 0.37 9.92
CA MET A 77 6.59 1.43 9.11
C MET A 77 7.30 2.78 9.29
N ALA A 78 7.64 3.15 10.52
CA ALA A 78 8.35 4.39 10.82
C ALA A 78 9.74 4.43 10.16
N GLN A 79 10.43 3.29 10.06
CA GLN A 79 11.75 3.20 9.42
C GLN A 79 11.73 3.59 7.93
N LEU A 80 10.58 3.46 7.26
CA LEU A 80 10.45 3.91 5.87
C LEU A 80 10.58 5.44 5.71
N PHE A 81 10.27 6.19 6.75
CA PHE A 81 10.34 7.66 6.76
C PHE A 81 11.65 8.20 7.33
N LEU A 82 12.40 7.35 8.04
CA LEU A 82 13.70 7.74 8.57
C LEU A 82 14.78 7.54 7.49
N PRO A 83 15.65 8.51 7.25
CA PRO A 83 16.76 8.32 6.33
C PRO A 83 17.65 7.18 6.82
N ALA A 84 17.89 6.19 5.96
CA ALA A 84 18.61 4.98 6.32
C ALA A 84 20.09 5.21 6.69
N GLU A 85 20.70 6.31 6.23
CA GLU A 85 22.03 6.79 6.59
C GLU A 85 22.22 8.24 6.12
N ALA A 86 23.12 9.00 6.78
CA ALA A 86 23.52 10.33 6.36
C ALA A 86 24.19 10.27 4.96
N GLY A 87 23.45 10.67 3.91
CA GLY A 87 23.90 10.66 2.53
C GLY A 87 22.89 10.20 1.49
N THR A 88 21.88 9.45 1.88
CA THR A 88 20.78 9.09 0.97
C THR A 88 19.79 10.24 0.91
N GLN A 89 19.73 10.95 -0.22
CA GLN A 89 18.73 11.99 -0.42
C GLN A 89 17.33 11.36 -0.25
N ALA A 90 16.60 11.82 0.75
CA ALA A 90 15.25 11.32 1.11
C ALA A 90 14.20 11.49 -0.02
N GLY A 91 14.58 12.07 -1.16
CA GLY A 91 13.69 12.39 -2.27
C GLY A 91 13.68 11.42 -3.46
N ASN A 92 14.55 10.41 -3.48
CA ASN A 92 14.77 9.61 -4.70
C ASN A 92 14.63 8.11 -4.46
N ARG A 93 13.77 7.69 -3.54
CA ARG A 93 13.56 6.27 -3.28
C ARG A 93 12.60 5.68 -4.32
N ALA A 94 13.05 4.68 -5.05
CA ALA A 94 12.17 3.87 -5.88
C ALA A 94 11.21 3.07 -4.97
N VAL A 95 9.93 3.13 -5.24
CA VAL A 95 8.88 2.45 -4.48
C VAL A 95 8.17 1.45 -5.39
N PRO A 96 8.24 0.15 -5.10
CA PRO A 96 7.45 -0.84 -5.83
C PRO A 96 5.96 -0.68 -5.47
N THR A 97 5.16 -0.23 -6.44
CA THR A 97 3.72 -0.01 -6.25
C THR A 97 2.99 -0.02 -7.60
N SER A 98 1.67 0.14 -7.60
CA SER A 98 0.86 0.30 -8.80
C SER A 98 0.22 1.69 -8.85
N LEU A 99 -0.18 2.15 -10.05
CA LEU A 99 -0.92 3.42 -10.17
C LEU A 99 -2.23 3.38 -9.38
N GLN A 100 -2.90 2.22 -9.33
CA GLN A 100 -4.13 2.07 -8.54
C GLN A 100 -3.87 2.24 -7.04
N ASN A 101 -2.76 1.71 -6.53
CA ASN A 101 -2.40 1.90 -5.12
C ASN A 101 -2.09 3.37 -4.81
N ILE A 102 -1.40 4.08 -5.72
CA ILE A 102 -1.15 5.51 -5.55
C ILE A 102 -2.47 6.29 -5.55
N VAL A 103 -3.39 5.99 -6.47
CA VAL A 103 -4.74 6.59 -6.52
C VAL A 103 -5.48 6.36 -5.21
N ALA A 104 -5.51 5.12 -4.73
CA ALA A 104 -6.19 4.76 -3.48
C ALA A 104 -5.58 5.47 -2.25
N ALA A 105 -4.25 5.59 -2.22
CA ALA A 105 -3.54 6.27 -1.13
C ALA A 105 -3.81 7.78 -1.09
N LEU A 106 -3.91 8.41 -2.28
CA LEU A 106 -4.11 9.87 -2.41
C LEU A 106 -5.60 10.27 -2.47
N GLY A 107 -6.52 9.30 -2.58
CA GLY A 107 -7.94 9.60 -2.79
C GLY A 107 -8.22 10.29 -4.13
N GLY A 108 -7.39 10.01 -5.13
CA GLY A 108 -7.42 10.68 -6.43
C GLY A 108 -8.25 9.94 -7.49
N THR A 109 -8.18 10.45 -8.72
CA THR A 109 -8.75 9.80 -9.92
C THR A 109 -7.69 9.70 -11.01
N LEU A 110 -7.81 8.70 -11.88
CA LEU A 110 -6.86 8.41 -12.94
C LEU A 110 -7.46 8.73 -14.32
N ALA A 111 -6.66 9.31 -15.21
CA ALA A 111 -6.99 9.62 -16.60
C ALA A 111 -5.74 9.40 -17.50
N GLY A 112 -5.87 9.72 -18.80
CA GLY A 112 -4.78 9.53 -19.77
C GLY A 112 -4.58 8.04 -20.12
N ASP A 113 -3.35 7.58 -20.15
CA ASP A 113 -3.04 6.15 -20.37
C ASP A 113 -3.10 5.36 -19.05
N THR A 114 -4.18 4.62 -18.86
CA THR A 114 -4.39 3.77 -17.68
C THR A 114 -3.97 2.32 -17.89
N THR A 115 -3.34 2.00 -19.02
CA THR A 115 -2.92 0.64 -19.35
C THR A 115 -1.98 0.07 -18.29
N GLY A 116 -2.34 -1.07 -17.71
CA GLY A 116 -1.54 -1.71 -16.65
C GLY A 116 -1.47 -0.92 -15.35
N ALA A 117 -2.50 -0.14 -15.02
CA ALA A 117 -2.56 0.64 -13.79
C ALA A 117 -2.53 -0.22 -12.52
N ASP A 118 -2.92 -1.48 -12.62
CA ASP A 118 -2.90 -2.50 -11.57
C ASP A 118 -1.52 -3.17 -11.39
N LYS A 119 -0.63 -3.06 -12.40
CA LYS A 119 0.67 -3.71 -12.36
C LYS A 119 1.61 -3.02 -11.38
N VAL A 120 2.24 -3.82 -10.52
CA VAL A 120 3.31 -3.35 -9.63
C VAL A 120 4.56 -3.12 -10.46
N GLN A 121 5.13 -1.93 -10.34
CA GLN A 121 6.41 -1.53 -10.92
C GLN A 121 7.14 -0.57 -9.97
N GLU A 122 8.40 -0.29 -10.21
CA GLU A 122 9.12 0.72 -9.45
C GLU A 122 8.70 2.12 -9.88
N PHE A 123 8.40 2.97 -8.90
CA PHE A 123 8.11 4.38 -9.10
C PHE A 123 9.10 5.25 -8.35
N VAL A 124 9.64 6.23 -9.04
CA VAL A 124 10.43 7.31 -8.44
C VAL A 124 9.58 8.58 -8.45
N LEU A 125 9.21 9.07 -7.28
CA LEU A 125 8.45 10.30 -7.16
C LEU A 125 9.39 11.51 -7.27
N VAL A 126 9.17 12.33 -8.28
CA VAL A 126 9.90 13.58 -8.51
C VAL A 126 8.97 14.76 -8.27
N VAL A 127 9.16 15.47 -7.15
CA VAL A 127 8.38 16.67 -6.85
C VAL A 127 8.93 17.85 -7.66
N ALA A 128 8.12 18.34 -8.61
CA ALA A 128 8.47 19.44 -9.50
C ALA A 128 8.07 20.80 -8.92
N ALA A 129 8.57 21.11 -7.73
CA ALA A 129 8.36 22.41 -7.04
C ALA A 129 9.35 23.49 -7.48
N SER A 130 10.42 23.13 -8.19
CA SER A 130 11.47 24.03 -8.70
C SER A 130 11.18 24.49 -10.13
N SER A 131 12.16 25.17 -10.77
CA SER A 131 12.02 25.55 -12.18
C SER A 131 11.82 24.34 -13.10
N VAL A 132 11.32 24.58 -14.31
CA VAL A 132 11.14 23.53 -15.33
C VAL A 132 12.47 22.83 -15.62
N GLU A 133 13.53 23.60 -15.75
CA GLU A 133 14.86 23.07 -16.06
C GLU A 133 15.40 22.18 -14.91
N THR A 134 15.28 22.63 -13.66
CA THR A 134 15.70 21.81 -12.52
C THR A 134 14.85 20.54 -12.39
N SER A 135 13.54 20.64 -12.65
CA SER A 135 12.64 19.50 -12.64
C SER A 135 12.97 18.50 -13.75
N ARG A 136 13.31 19.00 -14.94
CA ARG A 136 13.81 18.20 -16.07
C ARG A 136 15.07 17.44 -15.70
N GLN A 137 16.08 18.12 -15.19
CA GLN A 137 17.35 17.51 -14.81
C GLN A 137 17.18 16.42 -13.74
N ARG A 138 16.30 16.63 -12.77
CA ARG A 138 15.99 15.61 -11.76
C ARG A 138 15.29 14.40 -12.35
N ALA A 139 14.28 14.61 -13.20
CA ALA A 139 13.54 13.51 -13.83
C ALA A 139 14.42 12.68 -14.76
N MET A 140 15.32 13.32 -15.50
CA MET A 140 16.23 12.65 -16.44
C MET A 140 17.30 11.76 -15.77
N GLN A 141 17.47 11.83 -14.45
CA GLN A 141 18.32 10.90 -13.71
C GLN A 141 17.77 9.47 -13.66
N PHE A 142 16.50 9.29 -14.00
CA PHE A 142 15.77 8.04 -13.92
C PHE A 142 15.23 7.63 -15.30
N LYS A 143 14.85 6.37 -15.42
CA LYS A 143 14.10 5.92 -16.60
C LYS A 143 12.73 6.59 -16.59
N SER A 144 12.34 7.21 -17.71
CA SER A 144 11.08 7.97 -17.79
C SER A 144 9.86 7.16 -17.35
N ARG A 145 9.83 5.86 -17.66
CA ARG A 145 8.74 4.94 -17.29
C ARG A 145 8.67 4.58 -15.80
N ASP A 146 9.68 4.94 -15.03
CA ASP A 146 9.70 4.77 -13.58
C ASP A 146 9.34 6.08 -12.87
N VAL A 147 9.30 7.22 -13.60
CA VAL A 147 9.05 8.55 -13.00
C VAL A 147 7.57 8.81 -12.82
N ALA A 148 7.17 9.13 -11.59
CA ALA A 148 5.93 9.81 -11.26
C ALA A 148 6.24 11.27 -10.88
N LEU A 149 5.85 12.20 -11.74
CA LEU A 149 6.13 13.62 -11.57
C LEU A 149 4.98 14.29 -10.85
N VAL A 150 5.26 14.92 -9.71
CA VAL A 150 4.25 15.52 -8.82
C VAL A 150 4.31 17.04 -8.93
N THR A 151 3.17 17.66 -9.20
CA THR A 151 3.05 19.13 -9.31
C THR A 151 1.63 19.59 -8.96
N GLY A 152 1.44 20.90 -8.87
CA GLY A 152 0.12 21.54 -8.80
C GLY A 152 -0.33 22.06 -10.16
N ASP A 153 -0.96 23.25 -10.16
CA ASP A 153 -1.42 23.95 -11.37
C ASP A 153 -0.25 24.65 -12.09
N ARG A 154 0.54 23.85 -12.80
CA ARG A 154 1.71 24.31 -13.55
C ARG A 154 1.77 23.71 -14.95
N PRO A 155 1.12 24.36 -15.94
CA PRO A 155 1.00 23.82 -17.30
C PRO A 155 2.36 23.48 -17.96
N GLU A 156 3.39 24.25 -17.67
CA GLU A 156 4.76 24.01 -18.17
C GLU A 156 5.37 22.69 -17.63
N ILE A 157 4.99 22.29 -16.43
CA ILE A 157 5.41 21.01 -15.84
C ILE A 157 4.55 19.87 -16.38
N HIS A 158 3.26 20.11 -16.64
CA HIS A 158 2.39 19.13 -17.28
C HIS A 158 2.94 18.77 -18.67
N ALA A 159 3.31 19.79 -19.47
CA ALA A 159 3.95 19.59 -20.77
C ALA A 159 5.28 18.84 -20.65
N LEU A 160 6.11 19.18 -19.68
CA LEU A 160 7.38 18.50 -19.42
C LEU A 160 7.18 17.00 -19.13
N ALA A 161 6.20 16.64 -18.28
CA ALA A 161 5.94 15.23 -17.95
C ALA A 161 5.56 14.41 -19.21
N ILE A 162 4.77 15.00 -20.09
CA ILE A 162 4.33 14.39 -21.35
C ILE A 162 5.51 14.31 -22.34
N GLU A 163 6.33 15.35 -22.44
CA GLU A 163 7.51 15.39 -23.30
C GLU A 163 8.51 14.30 -22.91
N LEU A 164 8.79 14.15 -21.62
CA LEU A 164 9.69 13.13 -21.10
C LEU A 164 9.11 11.71 -21.18
N GLY A 165 7.82 11.55 -21.46
CA GLY A 165 7.15 10.26 -21.44
C GLY A 165 7.16 9.64 -20.04
N ALA A 166 6.97 10.45 -19.01
CA ALA A 166 6.87 9.98 -17.63
C ALA A 166 5.78 8.90 -17.49
N ARG A 167 5.91 8.00 -16.53
CA ARG A 167 4.89 6.97 -16.32
C ARG A 167 3.59 7.59 -15.81
N CYS A 168 3.72 8.59 -14.93
CA CYS A 168 2.56 9.28 -14.36
C CYS A 168 2.87 10.75 -14.09
N LEU A 169 1.88 11.61 -14.32
CA LEU A 169 1.83 12.98 -13.84
C LEU A 169 0.79 13.06 -12.72
N ILE A 170 1.18 13.43 -11.52
CA ILE A 170 0.30 13.60 -10.37
C ILE A 170 0.06 15.10 -10.17
N ILE A 171 -1.18 15.53 -10.38
CA ILE A 171 -1.62 16.92 -10.22
C ILE A 171 -2.35 17.02 -8.88
N THR A 172 -1.82 17.83 -7.97
CA THR A 172 -2.36 18.03 -6.62
C THR A 172 -3.18 19.32 -6.54
N GLY A 173 -4.03 19.44 -5.50
CA GLY A 173 -4.84 20.64 -5.25
C GLY A 173 -6.14 20.68 -6.06
N GLY A 174 -6.61 19.55 -6.55
CA GLY A 174 -7.90 19.44 -7.25
C GLY A 174 -7.94 20.10 -8.64
N PHE A 175 -6.80 20.50 -9.18
CA PHE A 175 -6.72 21.10 -10.52
C PHE A 175 -6.90 20.06 -11.62
N LYS A 176 -7.65 20.42 -12.64
CA LYS A 176 -7.88 19.60 -13.82
C LYS A 176 -7.21 20.27 -15.04
N PRO A 177 -6.28 19.60 -15.73
CA PRO A 177 -5.67 20.18 -16.91
C PRO A 177 -6.69 20.27 -18.06
N TRP A 178 -6.35 21.04 -19.07
CA TRP A 178 -7.17 21.16 -20.29
C TRP A 178 -7.24 19.82 -21.02
N ASP A 179 -8.35 19.60 -21.72
CA ASP A 179 -8.59 18.36 -22.48
C ASP A 179 -7.46 18.04 -23.48
N SER A 180 -6.86 19.06 -24.09
CA SER A 180 -5.71 18.92 -24.99
C SER A 180 -4.48 18.27 -24.30
N ILE A 181 -4.29 18.50 -23.02
CA ILE A 181 -3.22 17.88 -22.23
C ILE A 181 -3.54 16.39 -21.97
N LEU A 182 -4.80 16.05 -21.72
CA LEU A 182 -5.26 14.68 -21.55
C LEU A 182 -5.06 13.86 -22.82
N ASP A 183 -5.39 14.42 -23.98
CA ASP A 183 -5.21 13.78 -25.29
C ASP A 183 -3.72 13.54 -25.59
N GLN A 184 -2.86 14.55 -25.36
CA GLN A 184 -1.42 14.42 -25.53
C GLN A 184 -0.83 13.37 -24.60
N ALA A 185 -1.25 13.36 -23.34
CA ALA A 185 -0.80 12.36 -22.36
C ALA A 185 -1.16 10.94 -22.80
N LYS A 186 -2.40 10.73 -23.26
CA LYS A 186 -2.87 9.45 -23.79
C LYS A 186 -2.04 9.01 -25.00
N ALA A 187 -1.79 9.91 -25.94
CA ALA A 187 -1.00 9.63 -27.15
C ALA A 187 0.47 9.27 -26.83
N LYS A 188 1.01 9.79 -25.73
CA LYS A 188 2.40 9.51 -25.26
C LYS A 188 2.48 8.39 -24.23
N GLY A 189 1.37 7.76 -23.88
CA GLY A 189 1.31 6.70 -22.88
C GLY A 189 1.62 7.19 -21.46
N VAL A 190 1.22 8.41 -21.12
CA VAL A 190 1.39 9.01 -19.80
C VAL A 190 0.07 8.95 -19.04
N ALA A 191 0.08 8.37 -17.84
CA ALA A 191 -1.05 8.44 -16.94
C ALA A 191 -1.12 9.82 -16.27
N ILE A 192 -2.33 10.35 -16.07
CA ILE A 192 -2.55 11.57 -15.29
C ILE A 192 -3.39 11.22 -14.07
N MET A 193 -2.93 11.62 -12.91
CA MET A 193 -3.62 11.43 -11.65
C MET A 193 -4.00 12.79 -11.06
N PHE A 194 -5.26 12.93 -10.69
CA PHE A 194 -5.75 14.10 -9.96
C PHE A 194 -5.86 13.73 -8.49
N ALA A 195 -5.15 14.46 -7.64
CA ALA A 195 -5.21 14.33 -6.19
C ALA A 195 -5.81 15.61 -5.60
N PRO A 196 -6.67 15.48 -4.57
CA PRO A 196 -7.28 16.64 -3.90
C PRO A 196 -6.27 17.53 -3.22
#